data_4a45ae41a23f711c565e506eda073e90
#
_entry.id   4a45ae41a23f711c565e506eda073e90
#
_cell.length_a   1.000
_cell.length_b   1.000
_cell.length_c   1.000
_cell.angle_alpha   90.00
_cell.angle_beta   90.00
_cell.angle_gamma   90.00
#
_symmetry.space_group_name_H-M   'P 1'
#
loop_
_entity.id
_entity.type
_entity.pdbx_description
1 polymer ?
#
loop_
_entity_poly.entity_id
_entity_poly.type
_entity_poly.pdbx_seq_one_letter_code
_entity_poly.pdbx_strand_id
1 'polypeptide(L)'
;STYAPTITTVQKRGYVVKESREGVDRKYAVHILKNDKIVSTTEKEVTGAEKNKLFPTNTAMIVNDFLVEHFPEITNYSFTAEIEQEFDEIANGKLEWKKMIDRFYKPFHKVVTQTEKVERSSVQNKVREL
;
A
#
# COMPACT_ATOMS: atom_id res chain seq x y z
N SER A 1 -8.16 -10.47 -13.54
CA SER A 1 -9.30 -9.79 -14.17
C SER A 1 -9.73 -8.50 -13.46
N THR A 2 -9.43 -8.33 -12.17
CA THR A 2 -9.85 -7.17 -11.37
C THR A 2 -8.79 -6.06 -11.26
N TYR A 3 -7.60 -6.25 -11.82
CA TYR A 3 -6.50 -5.30 -11.68
C TYR A 3 -6.82 -3.92 -12.28
N ALA A 4 -7.19 -3.86 -13.56
CA ALA A 4 -7.46 -2.59 -14.24
C ALA A 4 -8.64 -1.80 -13.62
N PRO A 5 -9.80 -2.42 -13.30
CA PRO A 5 -10.87 -1.76 -12.57
C PRO A 5 -10.46 -1.25 -11.18
N THR A 6 -9.61 -2.01 -10.46
CA THR A 6 -9.10 -1.60 -9.15
C THR A 6 -8.24 -0.34 -9.26
N ILE A 7 -7.29 -0.29 -10.20
CA ILE A 7 -6.44 0.88 -10.45
C ILE A 7 -7.29 2.11 -10.82
N THR A 8 -8.30 1.93 -11.66
CA THR A 8 -9.24 3.01 -11.99
C THR A 8 -10.01 3.50 -10.76
N THR A 9 -10.47 2.58 -9.93
CA THR A 9 -11.27 2.90 -8.73
C THR A 9 -10.45 3.65 -7.69
N VAL A 10 -9.22 3.24 -7.40
CA VAL A 10 -8.38 3.94 -6.41
C VAL A 10 -7.99 5.35 -6.86
N GLN A 11 -7.81 5.56 -8.17
CA GLN A 11 -7.62 6.90 -8.72
C GLN A 11 -8.89 7.74 -8.61
N LYS A 12 -10.05 7.20 -9.01
CA LYS A 12 -11.34 7.91 -8.94
C LYS A 12 -11.71 8.30 -7.51
N ARG A 13 -11.34 7.49 -6.53
CA ARG A 13 -11.56 7.77 -5.10
C ARG A 13 -10.51 8.70 -4.48
N GLY A 14 -9.50 9.12 -5.24
CA GLY A 14 -8.46 10.02 -4.75
C GLY A 14 -7.46 9.37 -3.79
N TYR A 15 -7.37 8.05 -3.76
CA TYR A 15 -6.33 7.36 -3.00
C TYR A 15 -4.98 7.37 -3.72
N VAL A 16 -5.01 7.42 -5.04
CA VAL A 16 -3.83 7.42 -5.90
C VAL A 16 -3.98 8.49 -6.96
N VAL A 17 -2.91 9.25 -7.20
CA VAL A 17 -2.83 10.23 -8.28
C VAL A 17 -1.80 9.79 -9.31
N LYS A 18 -2.09 10.02 -10.59
CA LYS A 18 -1.14 9.79 -11.68
C LYS A 18 -0.53 11.11 -12.07
N GLU A 19 0.76 11.25 -11.86
CA GLU A 19 1.47 12.50 -12.14
C GLU A 19 2.90 12.25 -12.65
N SER A 20 3.49 13.32 -13.19
CA SER A 20 4.90 13.36 -13.51
C SER A 20 5.59 14.31 -12.54
N ARG A 21 6.75 13.95 -12.04
CA ARG A 21 7.57 14.76 -11.14
C ARG A 21 8.86 15.12 -11.85
N GLU A 22 9.17 16.41 -11.78
CA GLU A 22 10.42 16.95 -12.28
C GLU A 22 11.53 16.55 -11.36
N GLY A 23 12.40 15.93 -11.33
CA GLY A 23 13.42 15.61 -10.31
C GLY A 23 14.10 16.86 -9.75
N VAL A 24 14.89 16.64 -8.76
CA VAL A 24 15.68 17.67 -8.09
C VAL A 24 17.16 17.41 -8.36
N ASP A 25 17.89 18.49 -8.71
CA ASP A 25 19.34 18.42 -8.88
C ASP A 25 20.01 18.09 -7.54
N ARG A 26 20.62 16.92 -7.48
CA ARG A 26 21.46 16.50 -6.36
C ARG A 26 22.93 16.62 -6.73
N LYS A 27 23.67 17.40 -5.95
CA LYS A 27 25.12 17.47 -6.07
C LYS A 27 25.77 16.40 -5.20
N TYR A 28 26.76 15.72 -5.71
CA TYR A 28 27.55 14.75 -4.95
C TYR A 28 29.05 14.87 -5.27
N ALA A 29 29.88 14.57 -4.28
CA ALA A 29 31.33 14.60 -4.46
C ALA A 29 31.81 13.26 -5.04
N VAL A 30 32.64 13.34 -6.07
CA VAL A 30 33.35 12.20 -6.65
C VAL A 30 34.82 12.32 -6.34
N HIS A 31 35.40 11.31 -5.70
CA HIS A 31 36.80 11.22 -5.40
C HIS A 31 37.44 10.12 -6.26
N ILE A 32 38.36 10.50 -7.12
CA ILE A 32 39.07 9.57 -8.02
C ILE A 32 40.53 9.53 -7.63
N LEU A 33 41.04 8.35 -7.27
CA LEU A 33 42.45 8.13 -7.08
C LEU A 33 43.14 7.87 -8.43
N LYS A 34 44.04 8.74 -8.85
CA LYS A 34 44.83 8.60 -10.06
C LYS A 34 46.29 9.00 -9.79
N ASN A 35 47.24 8.11 -10.10
CA ASN A 35 48.68 8.34 -9.89
C ASN A 35 48.99 8.80 -8.45
N ASP A 36 48.48 8.07 -7.45
CA ASP A 36 48.64 8.35 -6.01
C ASP A 36 48.11 9.72 -5.57
N LYS A 37 47.32 10.38 -6.38
CA LYS A 37 46.63 11.64 -6.06
C LYS A 37 45.12 11.50 -6.10
N ILE A 38 44.45 12.05 -5.09
CA ILE A 38 42.99 12.10 -5.07
C ILE A 38 42.55 13.39 -5.77
N VAL A 39 41.80 13.22 -6.84
CA VAL A 39 41.11 14.32 -7.54
C VAL A 39 39.66 14.31 -7.09
N SER A 40 39.21 15.42 -6.53
CA SER A 40 37.83 15.59 -6.09
C SER A 40 37.08 16.49 -7.05
N THR A 41 35.95 16.00 -7.56
CA THR A 41 35.05 16.76 -8.43
C THR A 41 33.62 16.74 -7.83
N THR A 42 32.82 17.74 -8.17
CA THR A 42 31.40 17.75 -7.80
C THR A 42 30.60 17.52 -9.07
N GLU A 43 29.82 16.45 -9.06
CA GLU A 43 28.93 16.13 -10.15
C GLU A 43 27.47 16.41 -9.72
N LYS A 44 26.59 16.47 -10.72
CA LYS A 44 25.16 16.65 -10.53
C LYS A 44 24.41 15.50 -11.18
N GLU A 45 23.37 15.04 -10.52
CA GLU A 45 22.40 14.12 -11.10
C GLU A 45 20.98 14.60 -10.81
N VAL A 46 20.06 14.31 -11.68
CA VAL A 46 18.61 14.56 -11.43
C VAL A 46 18.04 13.35 -10.73
N THR A 47 17.61 13.51 -9.48
CA THR A 47 17.02 12.45 -8.67
C THR A 47 15.52 12.66 -8.51
N GLY A 48 14.75 11.56 -8.42
CA GLY A 48 13.30 11.60 -8.19
C GLY A 48 12.46 12.05 -9.39
N ALA A 49 13.07 12.16 -10.60
CA ALA A 49 12.31 12.37 -11.82
C ALA A 49 11.45 11.15 -12.15
N GLU A 50 10.15 11.35 -12.31
CA GLU A 50 9.20 10.27 -12.63
C GLU A 50 8.21 10.75 -13.68
N LYS A 51 7.86 9.87 -14.62
CA LYS A 51 6.93 10.19 -15.70
C LYS A 51 5.72 9.27 -15.65
N ASN A 52 4.52 9.86 -15.51
CA ASN A 52 3.24 9.14 -15.52
C ASN A 52 3.17 7.99 -14.50
N LYS A 53 3.72 8.19 -13.32
CA LYS A 53 3.68 7.22 -12.21
C LYS A 53 2.49 7.45 -11.31
N LEU A 54 2.12 6.39 -10.60
CA LEU A 54 1.06 6.43 -9.58
C LEU A 54 1.68 6.71 -8.21
N PHE A 55 1.16 7.73 -7.54
CA PHE A 55 1.60 8.11 -6.20
C PHE A 55 0.45 8.01 -5.22
N PRO A 56 0.65 7.44 -4.04
CA PRO A 56 -0.35 7.45 -2.99
C PRO A 56 -0.58 8.87 -2.48
N THR A 57 -1.81 9.18 -2.11
CA THR A 57 -2.15 10.42 -1.39
C THR A 57 -1.98 10.22 0.11
N ASN A 58 -1.93 11.30 0.88
CA ASN A 58 -1.89 11.22 2.34
C ASN A 58 -3.10 10.45 2.90
N THR A 59 -4.28 10.64 2.31
CA THR A 59 -5.47 9.89 2.68
C THR A 59 -5.28 8.39 2.49
N ALA A 60 -4.65 7.97 1.37
CA ALA A 60 -4.38 6.56 1.13
C ALA A 60 -3.40 5.98 2.15
N MET A 61 -2.38 6.72 2.53
CA MET A 61 -1.41 6.28 3.55
C MET A 61 -2.11 6.02 4.88
N ILE A 62 -2.96 6.95 5.34
CA ILE A 62 -3.72 6.83 6.58
C ILE A 62 -4.65 5.62 6.55
N VAL A 63 -5.40 5.47 5.45
CA VAL A 63 -6.34 4.35 5.28
C VAL A 63 -5.60 3.02 5.23
N ASN A 64 -4.48 2.97 4.53
CA ASN A 64 -3.65 1.77 4.47
C ASN A 64 -3.14 1.37 5.85
N ASP A 65 -2.56 2.31 6.59
CA ASP A 65 -1.99 2.05 7.92
C ASP A 65 -3.09 1.60 8.90
N PHE A 66 -4.25 2.23 8.85
CA PHE A 66 -5.41 1.84 9.65
C PHE A 66 -5.87 0.42 9.32
N LEU A 67 -5.96 0.06 8.04
CA LEU A 67 -6.40 -1.27 7.62
C LEU A 67 -5.37 -2.35 8.00
N VAL A 68 -4.09 -2.09 7.82
CA VAL A 68 -3.03 -3.04 8.18
C VAL A 68 -2.97 -3.25 9.69
N GLU A 69 -3.17 -2.19 10.49
CA GLU A 69 -3.16 -2.27 11.95
C GLU A 69 -4.37 -3.02 12.52
N HIS A 70 -5.56 -2.75 11.98
CA HIS A 70 -6.81 -3.28 12.57
C HIS A 70 -7.37 -4.51 11.86
N PHE A 71 -7.04 -4.72 10.59
CA PHE A 71 -7.55 -5.81 9.76
C PHE A 71 -6.43 -6.61 9.08
N PRO A 72 -5.43 -7.11 9.82
CA PRO A 72 -4.25 -7.76 9.23
C PRO A 72 -4.59 -9.01 8.42
N GLU A 73 -5.64 -9.75 8.77
CA GLU A 73 -6.06 -10.95 8.04
C GLU A 73 -6.53 -10.62 6.63
N ILE A 74 -7.35 -9.57 6.46
CA ILE A 74 -7.90 -9.16 5.16
C ILE A 74 -6.85 -8.49 4.28
N THR A 75 -5.91 -7.77 4.90
CA THR A 75 -4.82 -7.08 4.19
C THR A 75 -3.65 -8.00 3.85
N ASN A 76 -3.69 -9.26 4.29
CA ASN A 76 -2.70 -10.25 3.92
C ASN A 76 -2.76 -10.53 2.40
N TYR A 77 -1.59 -10.59 1.76
CA TYR A 77 -1.49 -10.85 0.32
C TYR A 77 -2.06 -12.20 -0.12
N SER A 78 -2.05 -13.20 0.75
CA SER A 78 -2.61 -14.53 0.45
C SER A 78 -4.13 -14.59 0.59
N PHE A 79 -4.75 -13.66 1.32
CA PHE A 79 -6.18 -13.70 1.67
C PHE A 79 -7.10 -13.91 0.46
N THR A 80 -6.93 -13.13 -0.60
CA THR A 80 -7.76 -13.25 -1.80
C THR A 80 -7.59 -14.61 -2.47
N ALA A 81 -6.37 -15.11 -2.57
CA ALA A 81 -6.09 -16.41 -3.18
C ALA A 81 -6.69 -17.56 -2.36
N GLU A 82 -6.64 -17.48 -1.03
CA GLU A 82 -7.24 -18.47 -0.14
C GLU A 82 -8.77 -18.50 -0.27
N ILE A 83 -9.40 -17.32 -0.31
CA ILE A 83 -10.85 -17.20 -0.51
C ILE A 83 -11.29 -17.72 -1.90
N GLU A 84 -10.52 -17.42 -2.95
CA GLU A 84 -10.78 -17.96 -4.30
C GLU A 84 -10.69 -19.49 -4.33
N GLN A 85 -9.70 -20.08 -3.66
CA GLN A 85 -9.58 -21.52 -3.52
C GLN A 85 -10.78 -22.13 -2.79
N GLU A 86 -11.24 -21.50 -1.71
CA GLU A 86 -12.43 -21.95 -0.98
C GLU A 86 -13.71 -21.88 -1.83
N PHE A 87 -13.86 -20.88 -2.68
CA PHE A 87 -14.96 -20.81 -3.64
C PHE A 87 -14.89 -21.95 -4.66
N ASP A 88 -13.72 -22.31 -5.14
CA ASP A 88 -13.53 -23.47 -6.01
C ASP A 88 -13.91 -24.79 -5.30
N GLU A 89 -13.57 -24.92 -4.02
CA GLU A 89 -13.97 -26.08 -3.21
C GLU A 89 -15.50 -26.14 -3.02
N ILE A 90 -16.16 -25.00 -2.82
CA ILE A 90 -17.63 -24.91 -2.75
C ILE A 90 -18.25 -25.31 -4.10
N ALA A 91 -17.72 -24.79 -5.20
CA ALA A 91 -18.19 -25.10 -6.55
C ALA A 91 -18.08 -26.60 -6.88
N ASN A 92 -17.05 -27.26 -6.35
CA ASN A 92 -16.82 -28.70 -6.49
C ASN A 92 -17.55 -29.55 -5.44
N GLY A 93 -18.39 -28.98 -4.58
CA GLY A 93 -19.13 -29.68 -3.53
C GLY A 93 -18.28 -30.23 -2.38
N LYS A 94 -17.03 -29.79 -2.25
CA LYS A 94 -16.10 -30.24 -1.20
C LYS A 94 -16.22 -29.42 0.09
N LEU A 95 -16.70 -28.18 0.00
CA LEU A 95 -16.86 -27.27 1.12
C LEU A 95 -18.28 -26.71 1.13
N GLU A 96 -18.89 -26.65 2.31
CA GLU A 96 -20.19 -26.03 2.51
C GLU A 96 -20.04 -24.50 2.66
N TRP A 97 -20.69 -23.74 1.77
CA TRP A 97 -20.56 -22.28 1.73
C TRP A 97 -20.94 -21.60 3.07
N LYS A 98 -21.94 -22.13 3.78
CA LYS A 98 -22.34 -21.59 5.10
C LYS A 98 -21.23 -21.66 6.14
N LYS A 99 -20.47 -22.76 6.15
CA LYS A 99 -19.33 -22.94 7.06
C LYS A 99 -18.19 -21.97 6.73
N MET A 100 -17.94 -21.78 5.44
CA MET A 100 -16.93 -20.82 4.98
C MET A 100 -17.29 -19.38 5.40
N ILE A 101 -18.54 -18.95 5.15
CA ILE A 101 -19.02 -17.63 5.53
C ILE A 101 -18.97 -17.44 7.07
N ASP A 102 -19.41 -18.44 7.85
CA ASP A 102 -19.42 -18.37 9.31
C ASP A 102 -18.00 -18.24 9.89
N ARG A 103 -17.05 -19.00 9.34
CA ARG A 103 -15.63 -18.95 9.70
C ARG A 103 -15.01 -17.59 9.42
N PHE A 104 -15.33 -16.97 8.29
CA PHE A 104 -14.87 -15.63 7.94
C PHE A 104 -15.59 -14.56 8.77
N TYR A 105 -16.89 -14.61 8.85
CA TYR A 105 -17.71 -13.53 9.43
C TYR A 105 -17.48 -13.34 10.94
N LYS A 106 -17.40 -14.41 11.72
CA LYS A 106 -17.26 -14.32 13.18
C LYS A 106 -16.03 -13.53 13.63
N PRO A 107 -14.80 -13.87 13.23
CA PRO A 107 -13.61 -13.11 13.58
C PRO A 107 -13.63 -11.69 12.97
N PHE A 108 -14.07 -11.56 11.74
CA PHE A 108 -14.18 -10.27 11.07
C PHE A 108 -15.13 -9.31 11.83
N HIS A 109 -16.34 -9.76 12.14
CA HIS A 109 -17.32 -8.94 12.86
C HIS A 109 -16.82 -8.54 14.26
N LYS A 110 -16.10 -9.43 14.95
CA LYS A 110 -15.47 -9.10 16.22
C LYS A 110 -14.46 -7.96 16.08
N VAL A 111 -13.63 -8.01 15.05
CA VAL A 111 -12.67 -6.93 14.76
C VAL A 111 -13.39 -5.62 14.44
N VAL A 112 -14.43 -5.66 13.60
CA VAL A 112 -15.26 -4.47 13.28
C VAL A 112 -15.79 -3.83 14.56
N THR A 113 -16.43 -4.61 15.44
CA THR A 113 -17.01 -4.11 16.69
C THR A 113 -15.95 -3.52 17.63
N GLN A 114 -14.75 -4.07 17.65
CA GLN A 114 -13.62 -3.52 18.41
C GLN A 114 -13.12 -2.21 17.80
N THR A 115 -13.02 -2.16 16.48
CA THR A 115 -12.50 -1.01 15.73
C THR A 115 -13.46 0.18 15.73
N GLU A 116 -14.78 -0.05 15.85
CA GLU A 116 -15.78 1.03 16.03
C GLU A 116 -15.52 1.90 17.27
N LYS A 117 -14.80 1.37 18.25
CA LYS A 117 -14.42 2.08 19.48
C LYS A 117 -13.14 2.92 19.35
N VAL A 118 -12.45 2.81 18.23
CA VAL A 118 -11.22 3.57 17.96
C VAL A 118 -11.57 5.04 17.76
N GLU A 119 -11.00 5.90 18.59
CA GLU A 119 -11.25 7.34 18.48
C GLU A 119 -10.62 7.93 17.22
N ARG A 120 -11.37 8.77 16.53
CA ARG A 120 -10.92 9.48 15.33
C ARG A 120 -9.65 10.32 15.57
N SER A 121 -9.46 10.83 16.76
CA SER A 121 -8.29 11.58 17.20
C SER A 121 -6.99 10.78 17.12
N SER A 122 -7.02 9.48 17.44
CA SER A 122 -5.84 8.62 17.37
C SER A 122 -5.32 8.41 15.94
N VAL A 123 -6.22 8.40 14.97
CA VAL A 123 -5.89 8.28 13.54
C VAL A 123 -5.33 9.60 12.99
N GLN A 124 -5.84 10.74 13.44
CA GLN A 124 -5.41 12.08 12.98
C GLN A 124 -4.02 12.47 13.50
N ASN A 125 -3.60 11.99 14.66
CA ASN A 125 -2.29 12.33 15.21
C ASN A 125 -1.13 11.75 14.40
N LYS A 126 -1.31 10.61 13.75
CA LYS A 126 -0.31 10.02 12.82
C LYS A 126 -0.07 10.87 11.56
N VAL A 127 -1.00 11.75 11.20
CA VAL A 127 -0.89 12.62 10.00
C VAL A 127 0.02 13.83 10.23
N ARG A 128 0.18 14.27 11.47
CA ARG A 128 0.95 15.48 11.80
C ARG A 128 2.45 15.24 11.95
N GLU A 129 2.89 13.98 11.94
CA GLU A 129 4.29 13.58 12.07
C GLU A 129 4.96 13.31 10.70
N LEU A 130 4.28 13.51 9.58
CA LEU A 130 4.76 13.43 8.21
C LEU A 130 4.92 14.83 7.62
#